data_e05ad7f26b2000a90b16503c9a2e6e2a
#
_entry.id   e05ad7f26b2000a90b16503c9a2e6e2a
#
_cell.length_a   1.000
_cell.length_b   1.000
_cell.length_c   1.000
_cell.angle_alpha   90.00
_cell.angle_beta   90.00
_cell.angle_gamma   90.00
#
_symmetry.space_group_name_H-M   'P 1'
#
loop_
_entity.id
_entity.type
_entity.pdbx_description
1 polymer ?
#
loop_
_entity_poly.entity_id
_entity_poly.type
_entity_poly.pdbx_seq_one_letter_code
_entity_poly.pdbx_strand_id
1 'polypeptide(L)'
;MNKATDPAALLESALLDALGPECLLGEDAKTLFSTDVYGEGIAPALVVRPQSQEQVADAVRIAATAGWAVTQRGGGMSYTGGYLPTQPNTMMLDLSGLNRIVSINEEDLVITVEAGVTWQQIWEALTPRGLRLPFFGTFSGSLGEKKRAKEPYGYADSGAKKRPRCLCSLANG
;
A
#
# COMPACT_ATOMS: atom_id res chain seq x y z
N MET A 1 -11.13 34.07 -7.91
CA MET A 1 -10.48 33.04 -8.74
C MET A 1 -11.54 32.00 -9.09
N ASN A 2 -11.76 31.75 -10.36
CA ASN A 2 -12.88 30.92 -10.84
C ASN A 2 -12.52 29.43 -10.63
N LYS A 3 -13.23 28.73 -9.74
CA LYS A 3 -13.02 27.29 -9.40
C LYS A 3 -13.11 26.35 -10.61
N ALA A 4 -13.73 26.80 -11.70
CA ALA A 4 -13.95 26.01 -12.93
C ALA A 4 -12.71 25.88 -13.85
N THR A 5 -11.59 26.52 -13.52
CA THR A 5 -10.35 26.53 -14.32
C THR A 5 -9.12 26.00 -13.56
N ASP A 6 -9.31 25.51 -12.33
CA ASP A 6 -8.22 24.92 -11.56
C ASP A 6 -7.95 23.49 -12.09
N PRO A 7 -6.76 23.19 -12.61
CA PRO A 7 -6.43 21.85 -13.10
C PRO A 7 -6.59 20.74 -12.05
N ALA A 8 -6.40 21.08 -10.78
CA ALA A 8 -6.60 20.12 -9.68
C ALA A 8 -8.08 19.80 -9.50
N ALA A 9 -8.96 20.81 -9.56
CA ALA A 9 -10.40 20.59 -9.44
C ALA A 9 -10.97 19.82 -10.63
N LEU A 10 -10.42 19.99 -11.82
CA LEU A 10 -10.82 19.22 -13.01
C LEU A 10 -10.40 17.74 -12.88
N LEU A 11 -9.19 17.48 -12.44
CA LEU A 11 -8.72 16.12 -12.19
C LEU A 11 -9.53 15.45 -11.07
N GLU A 12 -9.78 16.17 -9.98
CA GLU A 12 -10.59 15.69 -8.86
C GLU A 12 -11.99 15.29 -9.31
N SER A 13 -12.67 16.14 -10.11
CA SER A 13 -13.99 15.81 -10.65
C SER A 13 -13.97 14.56 -11.52
N ALA A 14 -12.99 14.41 -12.41
CA ALA A 14 -12.87 13.24 -13.27
C ALA A 14 -12.60 11.95 -12.46
N LEU A 15 -11.83 12.04 -11.39
CA LEU A 15 -11.57 10.92 -10.50
C LEU A 15 -12.82 10.55 -9.66
N LEU A 16 -13.56 11.54 -9.16
CA LEU A 16 -14.82 11.31 -8.45
C LEU A 16 -15.86 10.61 -9.33
N ASP A 17 -15.98 11.05 -10.58
CA ASP A 17 -16.93 10.46 -11.54
C ASP A 17 -16.57 9.00 -11.89
N ALA A 18 -15.27 8.70 -11.98
CA ALA A 18 -14.79 7.37 -12.39
C ALA A 18 -14.67 6.37 -11.22
N LEU A 19 -14.27 6.82 -10.04
CA LEU A 19 -13.90 5.95 -8.93
C LEU A 19 -14.87 5.99 -7.75
N GLY A 20 -15.70 7.04 -7.66
CA GLY A 20 -16.55 7.31 -6.52
C GLY A 20 -15.85 8.16 -5.42
N PRO A 21 -16.66 8.83 -4.58
CA PRO A 21 -16.15 9.75 -3.56
C PRO A 21 -15.36 9.07 -2.44
N GLU A 22 -15.61 7.80 -2.18
CA GLU A 22 -14.92 7.00 -1.17
C GLU A 22 -13.44 6.74 -1.51
N CYS A 23 -13.07 6.88 -2.78
CA CYS A 23 -11.69 6.67 -3.23
C CYS A 23 -10.83 7.93 -3.07
N LEU A 24 -11.40 9.13 -2.91
CA LEU A 24 -10.62 10.34 -2.68
C LEU A 24 -10.45 10.60 -1.17
N LEU A 25 -9.22 10.83 -0.76
CA LEU A 25 -8.88 11.12 0.63
C LEU A 25 -8.72 12.63 0.85
N GLY A 26 -9.10 13.09 2.04
CA GLY A 26 -9.07 14.51 2.42
C GLY A 26 -7.66 15.05 2.72
N GLU A 27 -7.61 16.31 3.17
CA GLU A 27 -6.38 17.06 3.45
C GLU A 27 -5.46 16.39 4.48
N ASP A 28 -6.03 15.71 5.49
CA ASP A 28 -5.23 14.99 6.49
C ASP A 28 -4.36 13.90 5.85
N ALA A 29 -4.87 13.24 4.80
CA ALA A 29 -4.09 12.25 4.06
C ALA A 29 -2.96 12.90 3.26
N LYS A 30 -3.16 14.07 2.67
CA LYS A 30 -2.12 14.80 1.95
C LYS A 30 -0.95 15.14 2.88
N THR A 31 -1.25 15.61 4.08
CA THR A 31 -0.25 15.90 5.11
C THR A 31 0.48 14.64 5.57
N LEU A 32 -0.26 13.58 5.87
CA LEU A 32 0.33 12.30 6.29
C LEU A 32 1.26 11.71 5.22
N PHE A 33 0.90 11.84 3.95
CA PHE A 33 1.63 11.22 2.85
C PHE A 33 2.71 12.11 2.23
N SER A 34 2.92 13.31 2.78
CA SER A 34 4.06 14.15 2.46
C SER A 34 5.36 13.75 3.16
N THR A 35 5.30 12.75 4.06
CA THR A 35 6.44 12.33 4.88
C THR A 35 6.79 10.86 4.65
N ASP A 36 8.06 10.53 4.74
CA ASP A 36 8.55 9.16 4.90
C ASP A 36 9.25 8.96 6.25
N VAL A 37 10.02 7.88 6.40
CA VAL A 37 10.71 7.57 7.66
C VAL A 37 11.80 8.59 8.00
N TYR A 38 12.40 9.25 7.01
CA TYR A 38 13.55 10.13 7.19
C TYR A 38 13.29 11.60 6.91
N GLY A 39 12.22 11.96 6.24
CA GLY A 39 12.03 13.34 5.86
C GLY A 39 10.63 13.69 5.38
N GLU A 40 10.50 14.96 5.08
CA GLU A 40 9.29 15.56 4.51
C GLU A 40 9.56 15.92 3.04
N GLY A 41 8.55 15.72 2.21
CA GLY A 41 8.54 16.14 0.82
C GLY A 41 7.40 17.11 0.54
N ILE A 42 7.12 17.31 -0.74
CA ILE A 42 5.98 18.09 -1.18
C ILE A 42 4.71 17.29 -0.91
N ALA A 43 3.67 17.93 -0.38
CA ALA A 43 2.37 17.28 -0.22
C ALA A 43 1.78 16.95 -1.59
N PRO A 44 1.21 15.74 -1.79
CA PRO A 44 0.50 15.44 -3.02
C PRO A 44 -0.74 16.34 -3.18
N ALA A 45 -1.03 16.77 -4.40
CA ALA A 45 -2.21 17.57 -4.64
C ALA A 45 -3.52 16.79 -4.45
N LEU A 46 -3.49 15.50 -4.77
CA LEU A 46 -4.62 14.58 -4.59
C LEU A 46 -4.09 13.24 -4.05
N VAL A 47 -4.90 12.60 -3.20
CA VAL A 47 -4.64 11.24 -2.71
C VAL A 47 -5.83 10.37 -3.04
N VAL A 48 -5.58 9.27 -3.75
CA VAL A 48 -6.60 8.33 -4.20
C VAL A 48 -6.31 6.95 -3.62
N ARG A 49 -7.33 6.33 -3.02
CA ARG A 49 -7.26 4.96 -2.48
C ARG A 49 -8.17 4.04 -3.28
N PRO A 50 -7.69 3.45 -4.36
CA PRO A 50 -8.48 2.50 -5.15
C PRO A 50 -8.74 1.21 -4.36
N GLN A 51 -9.88 0.57 -4.64
CA GLN A 51 -10.33 -0.66 -4.02
C GLN A 51 -10.22 -1.86 -4.96
N SER A 52 -9.86 -1.63 -6.22
CA SER A 52 -9.67 -2.67 -7.23
C SER A 52 -8.55 -2.32 -8.22
N GLN A 53 -8.08 -3.31 -8.96
CA GLN A 53 -7.07 -3.13 -10.01
C GLN A 53 -7.60 -2.24 -11.15
N GLU A 54 -8.87 -2.38 -11.48
CA GLU A 54 -9.53 -1.55 -12.49
C GLU A 54 -9.52 -0.08 -12.07
N GLN A 55 -9.85 0.21 -10.80
CA GLN A 55 -9.78 1.57 -10.28
C GLN A 55 -8.36 2.14 -10.27
N VAL A 56 -7.32 1.31 -10.03
CA VAL A 56 -5.92 1.74 -10.19
C VAL A 56 -5.64 2.14 -11.64
N ALA A 57 -6.02 1.29 -12.59
CA ALA A 57 -5.79 1.55 -14.01
C ALA A 57 -6.51 2.83 -14.47
N ASP A 58 -7.76 3.03 -14.05
CA ASP A 58 -8.52 4.23 -14.36
C ASP A 58 -7.92 5.49 -13.73
N ALA A 59 -7.53 5.45 -12.45
CA ALA A 59 -6.87 6.57 -11.79
C ALA A 59 -5.59 6.99 -12.50
N VAL A 60 -4.72 6.02 -12.84
CA VAL A 60 -3.47 6.27 -13.57
C VAL A 60 -3.74 6.86 -14.96
N ARG A 61 -4.70 6.30 -15.70
CA ARG A 61 -5.06 6.76 -17.03
C ARG A 61 -5.59 8.21 -17.02
N ILE A 62 -6.47 8.52 -16.08
CA ILE A 62 -7.05 9.86 -15.91
C ILE A 62 -5.94 10.88 -15.57
N ALA A 63 -5.10 10.58 -14.59
CA ALA A 63 -4.00 11.45 -14.20
C ALA A 63 -2.98 11.66 -15.34
N ALA A 64 -2.57 10.58 -16.01
CA ALA A 64 -1.63 10.64 -17.13
C ALA A 64 -2.18 11.46 -18.31
N THR A 65 -3.48 11.30 -18.63
CA THR A 65 -4.14 12.07 -19.69
C THR A 65 -4.18 13.58 -19.36
N ALA A 66 -4.32 13.91 -18.08
CA ALA A 66 -4.28 15.27 -17.58
C ALA A 66 -2.84 15.84 -17.44
N GLY A 67 -1.80 15.06 -17.72
CA GLY A 67 -0.39 15.46 -17.60
C GLY A 67 0.10 15.54 -16.14
N TRP A 68 -0.53 14.80 -15.23
CA TRP A 68 -0.15 14.75 -13.83
C TRP A 68 0.85 13.64 -13.56
N ALA A 69 1.78 13.89 -12.65
CA ALA A 69 2.64 12.85 -12.11
C ALA A 69 1.82 11.93 -11.18
N VAL A 70 2.21 10.66 -11.18
CA VAL A 70 1.62 9.64 -10.28
C VAL A 70 2.73 9.04 -9.44
N THR A 71 2.52 8.99 -8.14
CA THR A 71 3.35 8.24 -7.20
C THR A 71 2.48 7.26 -6.43
N GLN A 72 3.08 6.18 -5.91
CA GLN A 72 2.36 5.12 -5.25
C GLN A 72 2.93 4.87 -3.86
N ARG A 73 2.05 4.56 -2.91
CA ARG A 73 2.41 4.23 -1.54
C ARG A 73 1.68 2.95 -1.10
N GLY A 74 2.44 2.00 -0.61
CA GLY A 74 1.92 0.83 0.12
C GLY A 74 1.90 1.11 1.63
N GLY A 75 2.64 0.34 2.42
CA GLY A 75 2.74 0.51 3.88
C GLY A 75 3.51 1.75 4.37
N GLY A 76 4.03 2.57 3.47
CA GLY A 76 4.71 3.83 3.81
C GLY A 76 6.09 3.66 4.43
N MET A 77 6.72 2.52 4.27
CA MET A 77 8.05 2.20 4.81
C MET A 77 9.14 2.42 3.77
N SER A 78 9.24 3.63 3.25
CA SER A 78 10.36 4.05 2.40
C SER A 78 11.45 4.69 3.24
N TYR A 79 12.70 4.37 2.92
CA TYR A 79 13.90 4.97 3.50
C TYR A 79 14.64 5.85 2.50
N THR A 80 14.09 6.08 1.33
CA THR A 80 14.74 6.75 0.22
C THR A 80 13.89 7.84 -0.42
N GLY A 81 12.78 8.22 0.21
CA GLY A 81 11.83 9.17 -0.36
C GLY A 81 11.11 8.65 -1.62
N GLY A 82 11.12 7.34 -1.86
CA GLY A 82 10.71 6.76 -3.14
C GLY A 82 9.25 6.97 -3.53
N TYR A 83 8.39 7.34 -2.60
CA TYR A 83 7.00 7.70 -2.88
C TYR A 83 6.69 9.19 -2.68
N LEU A 84 7.65 9.97 -2.15
CA LEU A 84 7.42 11.38 -1.92
C LEU A 84 7.29 12.14 -3.24
N PRO A 85 6.26 12.99 -3.40
CA PRO A 85 6.14 13.83 -4.58
C PRO A 85 7.34 14.76 -4.75
N THR A 86 7.81 14.88 -5.99
CA THR A 86 8.89 15.80 -6.37
C THR A 86 8.38 17.07 -7.06
N GLN A 87 7.08 17.13 -7.34
CA GLN A 87 6.43 18.27 -7.99
C GLN A 87 5.00 18.45 -7.48
N PRO A 88 4.47 19.69 -7.48
CA PRO A 88 3.14 19.97 -6.90
C PRO A 88 1.99 19.23 -7.58
N ASN A 89 2.05 19.06 -8.92
CA ASN A 89 1.01 18.37 -9.68
C ASN A 89 1.21 16.86 -9.64
N THR A 90 1.17 16.29 -8.44
CA THR A 90 1.31 14.85 -8.21
C THR A 90 0.06 14.30 -7.56
N MET A 91 -0.48 13.25 -8.16
CA MET A 91 -1.50 12.38 -7.55
C MET A 91 -0.80 11.21 -6.86
N MET A 92 -1.15 10.97 -5.60
CA MET A 92 -0.68 9.79 -4.87
C MET A 92 -1.72 8.69 -4.88
N LEU A 93 -1.29 7.48 -5.19
CA LEU A 93 -2.07 6.25 -5.04
C LEU A 93 -1.74 5.61 -3.69
N ASP A 94 -2.70 5.58 -2.78
CA ASP A 94 -2.63 4.79 -1.56
C ASP A 94 -3.17 3.38 -1.84
N LEU A 95 -2.26 2.43 -1.97
CA LEU A 95 -2.60 1.05 -2.32
C LEU A 95 -3.11 0.22 -1.14
N SER A 96 -3.26 0.80 0.05
CA SER A 96 -3.75 0.09 1.24
C SER A 96 -5.17 -0.46 1.10
N GLY A 97 -5.95 0.04 0.14
CA GLY A 97 -7.27 -0.50 -0.22
C GLY A 97 -7.21 -1.88 -0.89
N LEU A 98 -6.09 -2.21 -1.53
CA LEU A 98 -5.84 -3.50 -2.20
C LEU A 98 -5.16 -4.46 -1.22
N ASN A 99 -5.92 -5.05 -0.31
CA ASN A 99 -5.37 -5.77 0.85
C ASN A 99 -5.82 -7.23 0.96
N ARG A 100 -6.16 -7.85 -0.16
CA ARG A 100 -6.61 -9.26 -0.18
C ARG A 100 -5.43 -10.21 -0.39
N ILE A 101 -5.46 -11.34 0.32
CA ILE A 101 -4.68 -12.53 -0.02
C ILE A 101 -5.46 -13.27 -1.09
N VAL A 102 -4.96 -13.26 -2.32
CA VAL A 102 -5.65 -13.83 -3.49
C VAL A 102 -5.62 -15.34 -3.45
N SER A 103 -4.44 -15.93 -3.19
CA SER A 103 -4.30 -17.38 -3.08
C SER A 103 -3.07 -17.79 -2.28
N ILE A 104 -3.13 -18.98 -1.70
CA ILE A 104 -1.99 -19.67 -1.07
C ILE A 104 -1.90 -21.05 -1.70
N ASN A 105 -0.84 -21.27 -2.48
CA ASN A 105 -0.53 -22.58 -3.06
C ASN A 105 0.51 -23.27 -2.17
N GLU A 106 0.08 -24.28 -1.41
CA GLU A 106 0.94 -25.00 -0.47
C GLU A 106 1.83 -26.05 -1.14
N GLU A 107 1.47 -26.48 -2.33
CA GLU A 107 2.24 -27.45 -3.11
C GLU A 107 3.46 -26.78 -3.73
N ASP A 108 3.25 -25.65 -4.41
CA ASP A 108 4.31 -24.88 -5.06
C ASP A 108 5.00 -23.90 -4.12
N LEU A 109 4.50 -23.75 -2.88
CA LEU A 109 4.99 -22.82 -1.88
C LEU A 109 4.95 -21.34 -2.37
N VAL A 110 3.84 -20.94 -2.97
CA VAL A 110 3.60 -19.58 -3.48
C VAL A 110 2.41 -18.96 -2.78
N ILE A 111 2.52 -17.68 -2.46
CA ILE A 111 1.41 -16.82 -2.04
C ILE A 111 1.24 -15.68 -3.01
N THR A 112 0.01 -15.44 -3.46
CA THR A 112 -0.37 -14.31 -4.29
C THR A 112 -1.16 -13.32 -3.46
N VAL A 113 -0.73 -12.06 -3.43
CA VAL A 113 -1.32 -11.01 -2.62
C VAL A 113 -1.46 -9.71 -3.40
N GLU A 114 -2.41 -8.88 -3.01
CA GLU A 114 -2.53 -7.51 -3.49
C GLU A 114 -1.46 -6.61 -2.85
N ALA A 115 -1.16 -5.47 -3.49
CA ALA A 115 -0.04 -4.60 -3.14
C ALA A 115 -0.13 -3.93 -1.76
N GLY A 116 -1.34 -3.82 -1.19
CA GLY A 116 -1.58 -3.24 0.13
C GLY A 116 -1.59 -4.25 1.27
N VAL A 117 -1.38 -5.54 1.00
CA VAL A 117 -1.32 -6.58 2.04
C VAL A 117 -0.11 -6.35 2.93
N THR A 118 -0.32 -6.39 4.23
CA THR A 118 0.75 -6.22 5.22
C THR A 118 1.46 -7.55 5.53
N TRP A 119 2.72 -7.46 5.97
CA TRP A 119 3.48 -8.62 6.43
C TRP A 119 2.76 -9.36 7.57
N GLN A 120 2.07 -8.64 8.43
CA GLN A 120 1.30 -9.21 9.52
C GLN A 120 0.16 -10.08 9.01
N GLN A 121 -0.63 -9.60 8.04
CA GLN A 121 -1.72 -10.37 7.43
C GLN A 121 -1.19 -11.66 6.80
N ILE A 122 -0.05 -11.60 6.10
CA ILE A 122 0.59 -12.77 5.51
C ILE A 122 1.01 -13.76 6.61
N TRP A 123 1.63 -13.28 7.68
CA TRP A 123 2.06 -14.11 8.80
C TRP A 123 0.87 -14.81 9.49
N GLU A 124 -0.22 -14.07 9.75
CA GLU A 124 -1.45 -14.59 10.34
C GLU A 124 -2.11 -15.67 9.47
N ALA A 125 -2.07 -15.49 8.14
CA ALA A 125 -2.63 -16.46 7.19
C ALA A 125 -1.77 -17.72 7.04
N LEU A 126 -0.45 -17.62 7.15
CA LEU A 126 0.48 -18.74 6.93
C LEU A 126 0.72 -19.58 8.19
N THR A 127 0.75 -18.95 9.35
CA THR A 127 1.09 -19.65 10.63
C THR A 127 0.20 -20.86 10.92
N PRO A 128 -1.14 -20.79 10.81
CA PRO A 128 -2.01 -21.96 11.05
C PRO A 128 -1.77 -23.10 10.06
N ARG A 129 -1.19 -22.81 8.90
CA ARG A 129 -0.87 -23.80 7.84
C ARG A 129 0.51 -24.44 8.02
N GLY A 130 1.27 -24.03 9.07
CA GLY A 130 2.65 -24.46 9.25
C GLY A 130 3.59 -23.95 8.16
N LEU A 131 3.27 -22.80 7.56
CA LEU A 131 4.03 -22.13 6.51
C LEU A 131 4.64 -20.84 7.04
N ARG A 132 5.70 -20.38 6.38
CA ARG A 132 6.30 -19.08 6.64
C ARG A 132 6.96 -18.53 5.38
N LEU A 133 7.18 -17.21 5.34
CA LEU A 133 8.05 -16.60 4.35
C LEU A 133 9.52 -16.80 4.72
N PRO A 134 10.44 -16.83 3.74
CA PRO A 134 11.88 -16.87 3.99
C PRO A 134 12.40 -15.58 4.62
N PHE A 135 11.71 -14.48 4.35
CA PHE A 135 12.07 -13.14 4.77
C PHE A 135 10.79 -12.36 5.12
N PHE A 136 10.87 -11.51 6.15
CA PHE A 136 9.88 -10.49 6.47
C PHE A 136 10.54 -9.12 6.36
N GLY A 137 9.79 -8.13 5.86
CA GLY A 137 10.22 -6.75 5.86
C GLY A 137 10.46 -6.23 7.28
N THR A 138 11.18 -5.13 7.39
CA THR A 138 11.68 -4.56 8.66
C THR A 138 10.55 -4.15 9.62
N PHE A 139 9.32 -3.94 9.12
CA PHE A 139 8.16 -3.59 9.94
C PHE A 139 6.91 -4.33 9.46
N SER A 140 6.26 -4.99 10.39
CA SER A 140 5.02 -5.73 10.21
C SER A 140 3.78 -4.97 10.70
N GLY A 141 3.80 -3.65 10.72
CA GLY A 141 2.68 -2.87 11.23
C GLY A 141 2.32 -1.69 10.34
N SER A 142 1.02 -1.41 10.17
CA SER A 142 0.57 -0.13 9.68
C SER A 142 0.98 0.98 10.66
N LEU A 143 1.32 2.16 10.13
CA LEU A 143 1.56 3.38 10.90
C LEU A 143 0.27 3.80 11.65
N GLY A 144 -0.07 3.19 12.76
CA GLY A 144 -1.27 3.60 13.48
C GLY A 144 -1.55 2.94 14.80
N GLU A 145 -1.01 1.77 15.07
CA GLU A 145 -1.20 1.14 16.37
C GLU A 145 0.12 0.82 17.06
N LYS A 146 0.48 1.63 18.05
CA LYS A 146 1.39 1.25 19.14
C LYS A 146 0.74 0.16 20.02
N LYS A 147 0.29 -0.92 19.46
CA LYS A 147 0.19 -2.15 20.22
C LYS A 147 1.59 -2.73 20.23
N ARG A 148 2.21 -2.75 21.42
CA ARG A 148 3.39 -3.56 21.70
C ARG A 148 3.09 -4.97 21.22
N ALA A 149 3.46 -5.26 19.96
CA ALA A 149 3.58 -6.63 19.52
C ALA A 149 4.61 -7.26 20.45
N LYS A 150 4.18 -8.17 21.29
CA LYS A 150 5.09 -9.08 21.95
C LYS A 150 5.80 -9.81 20.84
N GLU A 151 7.05 -9.40 20.63
CA GLU A 151 8.11 -10.02 19.85
C GLU A 151 7.71 -10.97 18.70
N PRO A 152 7.70 -10.51 17.45
CA PRO A 152 7.65 -11.44 16.31
C PRO A 152 9.03 -12.03 15.96
N TYR A 153 10.10 -11.62 16.62
CA TYR A 153 11.47 -12.10 16.39
C TYR A 153 12.02 -13.06 17.46
N GLY A 154 11.15 -13.53 18.36
CA GLY A 154 11.50 -14.66 19.18
C GLY A 154 11.62 -15.89 18.28
N TYR A 155 12.82 -16.39 18.08
CA TYR A 155 13.06 -17.81 17.94
C TYR A 155 12.58 -18.45 19.26
N ALA A 156 11.27 -18.47 19.43
CA ALA A 156 10.68 -19.36 20.40
C ALA A 156 10.92 -20.75 19.82
N ASP A 157 11.93 -21.40 20.34
CA ASP A 157 12.10 -22.82 20.31
C ASP A 157 10.91 -23.44 21.10
N SER A 158 9.72 -23.27 20.48
CA SER A 158 8.53 -23.94 20.94
C SER A 158 8.62 -25.33 20.40
N GLY A 159 9.27 -26.25 21.06
CA GLY A 159 9.33 -27.69 20.90
C GLY A 159 8.53 -28.40 19.79
N ALA A 160 8.15 -27.67 18.74
CA ALA A 160 7.40 -28.13 17.60
C ALA A 160 8.31 -29.00 16.74
N LYS A 161 8.06 -30.29 16.79
CA LYS A 161 8.79 -31.36 16.09
C LYS A 161 8.77 -31.25 14.55
N LYS A 162 8.16 -30.23 13.95
CA LYS A 162 8.18 -29.98 12.49
C LYS A 162 8.56 -28.53 12.23
N ARG A 163 9.67 -28.32 11.53
CA ARG A 163 10.04 -27.00 11.03
C ARG A 163 8.98 -26.53 10.02
N PRO A 164 8.49 -25.26 10.09
CA PRO A 164 7.55 -24.74 9.13
C PRO A 164 8.18 -24.76 7.73
N ARG A 165 7.38 -25.12 6.71
CA ARG A 165 7.79 -25.05 5.31
C ARG A 165 7.94 -23.59 4.88
N CYS A 166 8.95 -23.29 4.09
CA CYS A 166 9.28 -21.95 3.64
C CYS A 166 8.67 -21.69 2.26
N LEU A 167 7.91 -20.60 2.14
CA LEU A 167 7.44 -20.10 0.85
C LEU A 167 8.59 -19.41 0.11
N CYS A 168 8.86 -19.80 -1.14
CA CYS A 168 10.00 -19.31 -1.90
C CYS A 168 9.72 -18.06 -2.73
N SER A 169 8.46 -17.71 -2.99
CA SER A 169 8.10 -16.55 -3.80
C SER A 169 6.82 -15.86 -3.34
N LEU A 170 6.79 -14.55 -3.59
CA LEU A 170 5.61 -13.69 -3.55
C LEU A 170 5.29 -13.32 -5.00
N ALA A 171 4.09 -13.60 -5.46
CA ALA A 171 3.59 -13.10 -6.74
C ALA A 171 2.57 -11.99 -6.45
N ASN A 172 2.73 -10.85 -7.10
CA ASN A 172 1.72 -9.80 -7.12
C ASN A 172 0.73 -10.16 -8.24
N GLY A 173 -0.56 -10.27 -7.86
CA GLY A 173 -1.64 -10.45 -8.81
C GLY A 173 -1.98 -9.16 -9.56
#